data_30f65de0677e0b5215c9c71dd9e24570
#
_entry.id   30f65de0677e0b5215c9c71dd9e24570
#
_cell.length_a   1.000
_cell.length_b   1.000
_cell.length_c   1.000
_cell.angle_alpha   90.00
_cell.angle_beta   90.00
_cell.angle_gamma   90.00
#
_symmetry.space_group_name_H-M   'P 1'
#
loop_
_entity.id
_entity.type
_entity.pdbx_description
1 polymer ?
#
loop_
_entity_poly.entity_id
_entity_poly.type
_entity_poly.pdbx_seq_one_letter_code
_entity_poly.pdbx_strand_id
1 'polypeptide(L)'
;MMSIENNKKKKQIAILGSTGSIGTQALQVIEEHPDLYEPYALTANNRVDLLVAQARKFQPEVVVIANEAKYAELKEALSDLPIKVYAGTDAICQIVEAGPIDMVLTAMVGYAGLKPTMNAIRALNAIALANKETLVVAGELINQLAQQYRTPILPVDSEHSAVFQCLAGEVGNPIEKVILTASGGPFRTYTLEQLKTVTKTQALKHPNWEMGAKITIDSASMMNKGFEVIEAKWLFGVQPGQIEVVVHPQSVIHSMVQFEDGAVKAQLGMPDMRLPIQYAFSYPDRISASFERLDFAKCTNLTFEQPDTKRFRNLSLAYEAMYRGGNMPCIVNAANEVVVASFLKDGISFLGMSDVIEKTMEQAAFVANPSYEDYVATDEEARRIASELVRRQNPQK
;
A
#
# COMPACT_ATOMS: atom_id res chain seq x y z
N MET A 1 30.00 24.25 28.82
CA MET A 1 28.88 24.21 27.84
C MET A 1 27.87 23.22 28.37
N MET A 2 26.76 23.69 28.92
CA MET A 2 25.65 22.84 29.36
C MET A 2 24.98 22.30 28.06
N SER A 3 25.03 20.99 27.86
CA SER A 3 24.21 20.30 26.88
C SER A 3 22.73 20.50 27.28
N ILE A 4 22.02 21.31 26.53
CA ILE A 4 20.56 21.34 26.59
C ILE A 4 20.16 19.98 26.01
N GLU A 5 19.90 19.00 26.87
CA GLU A 5 19.16 17.81 26.49
C GLU A 5 17.80 18.28 25.98
N ASN A 6 17.70 18.34 24.64
CA ASN A 6 16.45 18.57 23.95
C ASN A 6 15.63 17.28 24.16
N ASN A 7 14.90 17.19 25.25
CA ASN A 7 13.99 16.10 25.56
C ASN A 7 12.76 16.22 24.60
N LYS A 8 13.03 16.04 23.28
CA LYS A 8 11.95 15.97 22.30
C LYS A 8 11.11 14.74 22.64
N LYS A 9 9.84 14.93 22.94
CA LYS A 9 8.87 13.84 23.12
C LYS A 9 8.97 12.90 21.92
N LYS A 10 9.15 11.60 22.15
CA LYS A 10 9.15 10.57 21.11
C LYS A 10 7.80 10.57 20.37
N LYS A 11 7.87 10.45 19.04
CA LYS A 11 6.66 10.33 18.22
C LYS A 11 6.00 8.97 18.49
N GLN A 12 4.74 8.99 18.90
CA GLN A 12 3.93 7.81 19.20
C GLN A 12 3.30 7.27 17.92
N ILE A 13 3.65 6.05 17.52
CA ILE A 13 3.22 5.46 16.24
C ILE A 13 2.30 4.27 16.48
N ALA A 14 1.12 4.28 15.88
CA ALA A 14 0.28 3.10 15.77
C ALA A 14 0.59 2.38 14.46
N ILE A 15 0.88 1.07 14.52
CA ILE A 15 1.19 0.26 13.34
C ILE A 15 0.04 -0.71 13.08
N LEU A 16 -0.75 -0.44 12.05
CA LEU A 16 -1.82 -1.32 11.61
C LEU A 16 -1.25 -2.39 10.67
N GLY A 17 -1.17 -3.63 11.15
CA GLY A 17 -0.54 -4.73 10.42
C GLY A 17 0.96 -4.89 10.70
N SER A 18 1.37 -4.79 11.98
CA SER A 18 2.77 -4.85 12.43
C SER A 18 3.49 -6.16 12.07
N THR A 19 2.75 -7.24 11.88
CA THR A 19 3.29 -8.56 11.52
C THR A 19 3.44 -8.78 10.00
N GLY A 20 3.04 -7.80 9.19
CA GLY A 20 3.23 -7.80 7.73
C GLY A 20 4.63 -7.34 7.33
N SER A 21 4.94 -7.38 6.01
CA SER A 21 6.25 -6.97 5.48
C SER A 21 6.57 -5.51 5.82
N ILE A 22 5.63 -4.59 5.64
CA ILE A 22 5.82 -3.16 5.96
C ILE A 22 5.91 -2.95 7.47
N GLY A 23 5.02 -3.57 8.25
CA GLY A 23 5.00 -3.42 9.71
C GLY A 23 6.28 -3.91 10.39
N THR A 24 6.85 -5.03 9.94
CA THR A 24 8.13 -5.53 10.47
C THR A 24 9.30 -4.60 10.13
N GLN A 25 9.33 -4.04 8.92
CA GLN A 25 10.35 -3.06 8.53
C GLN A 25 10.17 -1.72 9.25
N ALA A 26 8.93 -1.31 9.54
CA ALA A 26 8.67 -0.14 10.36
C ALA A 26 9.21 -0.28 11.79
N LEU A 27 9.06 -1.47 12.38
CA LEU A 27 9.64 -1.76 13.69
C LEU A 27 11.18 -1.78 13.66
N GLN A 28 11.82 -2.17 12.54
CA GLN A 28 13.27 -2.04 12.38
C GLN A 28 13.70 -0.57 12.34
N VAL A 29 12.94 0.31 11.67
CA VAL A 29 13.19 1.77 11.68
C VAL A 29 13.05 2.35 13.09
N ILE A 30 12.04 1.93 13.84
CA ILE A 30 11.86 2.36 15.25
C ILE A 30 13.01 1.86 16.11
N GLU A 31 13.45 0.63 15.92
CA GLU A 31 14.58 0.04 16.66
C GLU A 31 15.91 0.77 16.40
N GLU A 32 16.13 1.26 15.17
CA GLU A 32 17.31 2.05 14.82
C GLU A 32 17.26 3.47 15.42
N HIS A 33 16.05 3.99 15.72
CA HIS A 33 15.85 5.35 16.24
C HIS A 33 14.98 5.38 17.50
N PRO A 34 15.39 4.70 18.59
CA PRO A 34 14.58 4.58 19.81
C PRO A 34 14.45 5.89 20.60
N ASP A 35 15.24 6.90 20.27
CA ASP A 35 15.18 8.25 20.80
C ASP A 35 14.14 9.13 20.09
N LEU A 36 13.72 8.76 18.87
CA LEU A 36 12.77 9.53 18.06
C LEU A 36 11.36 8.93 18.05
N TYR A 37 11.26 7.60 18.12
CA TYR A 37 10.00 6.87 17.88
C TYR A 37 9.69 5.87 18.98
N GLU A 38 8.39 5.66 19.22
CA GLU A 38 7.88 4.63 20.11
C GLU A 38 6.59 4.04 19.54
N PRO A 39 6.45 2.71 19.48
CA PRO A 39 5.21 2.10 19.02
C PRO A 39 4.16 2.14 20.13
N TYR A 40 3.11 2.92 19.94
CA TYR A 40 1.98 3.01 20.86
C TYR A 40 1.04 1.81 20.73
N ALA A 41 0.71 1.42 19.51
CA ALA A 41 -0.19 0.31 19.24
C ALA A 41 0.35 -0.59 18.10
N LEU A 42 0.24 -1.91 18.30
CA LEU A 42 0.56 -2.91 17.27
C LEU A 42 -0.66 -3.74 16.97
N THR A 43 -0.96 -3.94 15.68
CA THR A 43 -2.08 -4.78 15.29
C THR A 43 -1.66 -5.91 14.34
N ALA A 44 -2.34 -7.04 14.42
CA ALA A 44 -2.17 -8.17 13.49
C ALA A 44 -3.52 -8.80 13.16
N ASN A 45 -3.59 -9.61 12.09
CA ASN A 45 -4.80 -10.36 11.78
C ASN A 45 -4.82 -11.73 12.50
N ASN A 46 -3.85 -12.62 12.20
CA ASN A 46 -3.85 -14.01 12.69
C ASN A 46 -2.53 -14.44 13.37
N ARG A 47 -1.44 -13.66 13.20
CA ARG A 47 -0.08 -14.08 13.60
C ARG A 47 0.18 -13.72 15.07
N VAL A 48 -0.37 -14.51 15.99
CA VAL A 48 -0.23 -14.30 17.44
C VAL A 48 1.23 -14.37 17.86
N ASP A 49 1.98 -15.41 17.47
CA ASP A 49 3.37 -15.62 17.89
C ASP A 49 4.26 -14.42 17.58
N LEU A 50 4.14 -13.87 16.35
CA LEU A 50 4.94 -12.73 15.96
C LEU A 50 4.49 -11.45 16.67
N LEU A 51 3.17 -11.26 16.86
CA LEU A 51 2.65 -10.10 17.60
C LEU A 51 3.11 -10.13 19.06
N VAL A 52 3.11 -11.30 19.71
CA VAL A 52 3.64 -11.49 21.06
C VAL A 52 5.13 -11.16 21.12
N ALA A 53 5.93 -11.66 20.17
CA ALA A 53 7.36 -11.35 20.09
C ALA A 53 7.62 -9.84 19.94
N GLN A 54 6.84 -9.17 19.08
CA GLN A 54 6.90 -7.73 18.89
C GLN A 54 6.47 -6.97 20.17
N ALA A 55 5.38 -7.38 20.79
CA ALA A 55 4.87 -6.78 22.02
C ALA A 55 5.88 -6.89 23.17
N ARG A 56 6.50 -8.05 23.36
CA ARG A 56 7.55 -8.25 24.37
C ARG A 56 8.80 -7.40 24.14
N LYS A 57 9.20 -7.25 22.85
CA LYS A 57 10.38 -6.46 22.49
C LYS A 57 10.16 -4.97 22.60
N PHE A 58 9.05 -4.46 22.07
CA PHE A 58 8.80 -3.03 21.92
C PHE A 58 7.90 -2.44 23.02
N GLN A 59 7.23 -3.28 23.81
CA GLN A 59 6.36 -2.91 24.93
C GLN A 59 5.36 -1.78 24.59
N PRO A 60 4.52 -1.95 23.55
CA PRO A 60 3.51 -0.95 23.21
C PRO A 60 2.47 -0.85 24.33
N GLU A 61 1.75 0.27 24.38
CA GLU A 61 0.61 0.41 25.32
C GLU A 61 -0.52 -0.57 25.00
N VAL A 62 -0.71 -0.89 23.71
CA VAL A 62 -1.85 -1.69 23.22
C VAL A 62 -1.44 -2.63 22.10
N VAL A 63 -2.02 -3.84 22.12
CA VAL A 63 -2.02 -4.75 20.97
C VAL A 63 -3.45 -5.15 20.60
N VAL A 64 -3.71 -5.31 19.29
CA VAL A 64 -5.02 -5.73 18.77
C VAL A 64 -4.86 -6.88 17.78
N ILE A 65 -5.62 -7.96 17.96
CA ILE A 65 -5.72 -9.05 16.99
C ILE A 65 -7.07 -8.97 16.27
N ALA A 66 -7.06 -8.86 14.93
CA ALA A 66 -8.31 -8.71 14.17
C ALA A 66 -9.18 -9.99 14.24
N ASN A 67 -8.56 -11.16 14.23
CA ASN A 67 -9.26 -12.43 14.43
C ASN A 67 -9.64 -12.65 15.90
N GLU A 68 -10.90 -12.44 16.24
CA GLU A 68 -11.42 -12.57 17.61
C GLU A 68 -11.21 -13.95 18.21
N ALA A 69 -11.18 -15.02 17.40
CA ALA A 69 -10.90 -16.37 17.86
C ALA A 69 -9.50 -16.54 18.47
N LYS A 70 -8.59 -15.58 18.19
CA LYS A 70 -7.21 -15.53 18.70
C LYS A 70 -7.04 -14.67 19.95
N TYR A 71 -8.12 -14.05 20.45
CA TYR A 71 -8.07 -13.16 21.59
C TYR A 71 -7.54 -13.82 22.86
N ALA A 72 -8.08 -14.96 23.23
CA ALA A 72 -7.71 -15.66 24.45
C ALA A 72 -6.23 -16.07 24.45
N GLU A 73 -5.75 -16.61 23.32
CA GLU A 73 -4.34 -17.00 23.09
C GLU A 73 -3.40 -15.80 23.27
N LEU A 74 -3.72 -14.67 22.63
CA LEU A 74 -2.92 -13.46 22.73
C LEU A 74 -2.92 -12.87 24.14
N LYS A 75 -4.08 -12.82 24.79
CA LYS A 75 -4.24 -12.27 26.14
C LYS A 75 -3.47 -13.07 27.19
N GLU A 76 -3.53 -14.41 27.10
CA GLU A 76 -2.78 -15.31 27.98
C GLU A 76 -1.27 -15.12 27.79
N ALA A 77 -0.81 -15.10 26.53
CA ALA A 77 0.62 -14.94 26.19
C ALA A 77 1.24 -13.62 26.65
N LEU A 78 0.45 -12.58 26.92
CA LEU A 78 0.90 -11.26 27.38
C LEU A 78 0.43 -10.92 28.81
N SER A 79 -0.10 -11.90 29.55
CA SER A 79 -0.69 -11.69 30.88
C SER A 79 0.29 -11.21 31.96
N ASP A 80 1.59 -11.40 31.74
CA ASP A 80 2.70 -10.97 32.59
C ASP A 80 3.18 -9.53 32.30
N LEU A 81 2.62 -8.87 31.25
CA LEU A 81 3.01 -7.53 30.85
C LEU A 81 1.84 -6.52 31.02
N PRO A 82 2.14 -5.24 31.29
CA PRO A 82 1.12 -4.20 31.45
C PRO A 82 0.57 -3.72 30.09
N ILE A 83 0.40 -4.61 29.12
CA ILE A 83 -0.06 -4.31 27.77
C ILE A 83 -1.56 -4.58 27.66
N LYS A 84 -2.31 -3.61 27.15
CA LYS A 84 -3.74 -3.78 26.90
C LYS A 84 -3.95 -4.63 25.63
N VAL A 85 -4.78 -5.67 25.74
CA VAL A 85 -5.06 -6.60 24.66
C VAL A 85 -6.51 -6.50 24.24
N TYR A 86 -6.75 -6.24 22.95
CA TYR A 86 -8.08 -6.18 22.34
C TYR A 86 -8.17 -7.10 21.11
N ALA A 87 -9.40 -7.34 20.63
CA ALA A 87 -9.65 -8.10 19.42
C ALA A 87 -10.78 -7.51 18.58
N GLY A 88 -10.80 -7.89 17.30
CA GLY A 88 -11.80 -7.46 16.33
C GLY A 88 -11.39 -6.23 15.52
N THR A 89 -12.04 -6.08 14.37
CA THR A 89 -11.82 -4.95 13.45
C THR A 89 -12.29 -3.62 14.05
N ASP A 90 -13.34 -3.64 14.85
CA ASP A 90 -13.83 -2.42 15.51
C ASP A 90 -12.83 -1.93 16.57
N ALA A 91 -12.13 -2.81 17.27
CA ALA A 91 -11.06 -2.43 18.19
C ALA A 91 -9.89 -1.76 17.43
N ILE A 92 -9.55 -2.22 16.21
CA ILE A 92 -8.56 -1.53 15.35
C ILE A 92 -9.05 -0.13 14.96
N CYS A 93 -10.33 0.02 14.63
CA CYS A 93 -10.91 1.31 14.30
C CYS A 93 -10.93 2.28 15.49
N GLN A 94 -11.13 1.78 16.71
CA GLN A 94 -11.15 2.59 17.93
C GLN A 94 -9.75 2.99 18.40
N ILE A 95 -8.77 2.09 18.31
CA ILE A 95 -7.43 2.38 18.84
C ILE A 95 -6.72 3.50 18.08
N VAL A 96 -7.00 3.71 16.81
CA VAL A 96 -6.42 4.81 16.04
C VAL A 96 -6.96 6.19 16.45
N GLU A 97 -8.00 6.23 17.29
CA GLU A 97 -8.57 7.45 17.87
C GLU A 97 -7.92 7.81 19.23
N ALA A 98 -6.96 7.02 19.72
CA ALA A 98 -6.33 7.27 21.01
C ALA A 98 -5.49 8.55 20.99
N GLY A 99 -5.73 9.43 21.97
CA GLY A 99 -5.12 10.76 22.05
C GLY A 99 -3.58 10.83 22.07
N PRO A 100 -2.83 9.83 22.58
CA PRO A 100 -1.37 9.88 22.55
C PRO A 100 -0.73 9.66 21.17
N ILE A 101 -1.46 9.10 20.19
CA ILE A 101 -0.92 8.77 18.86
C ILE A 101 -0.63 10.05 18.09
N ASP A 102 0.60 10.15 17.57
CA ASP A 102 1.03 11.25 16.69
C ASP A 102 0.91 10.86 15.19
N MET A 103 1.05 9.55 14.89
CA MET A 103 1.02 9.03 13.52
C MET A 103 0.48 7.58 13.46
N VAL A 104 -0.29 7.28 12.43
CA VAL A 104 -0.76 5.93 12.13
C VAL A 104 -0.11 5.43 10.85
N LEU A 105 0.66 4.34 10.93
CA LEU A 105 1.13 3.59 9.76
C LEU A 105 0.03 2.60 9.35
N THR A 106 -0.57 2.82 8.19
CA THR A 106 -1.62 1.95 7.64
C THR A 106 -0.98 0.89 6.75
N ALA A 107 -0.55 -0.23 7.33
CA ALA A 107 0.10 -1.35 6.63
C ALA A 107 -0.79 -2.61 6.52
N MET A 108 -2.09 -2.43 6.63
CA MET A 108 -3.09 -3.46 6.34
C MET A 108 -3.21 -3.69 4.83
N VAL A 109 -3.62 -4.89 4.42
CA VAL A 109 -3.76 -5.24 3.01
C VAL A 109 -5.22 -5.09 2.56
N GLY A 110 -5.43 -4.51 1.39
CA GLY A 110 -6.74 -4.46 0.74
C GLY A 110 -7.72 -3.48 1.37
N TYR A 111 -9.01 -3.71 1.11
CA TYR A 111 -10.13 -2.88 1.55
C TYR A 111 -10.19 -2.62 3.07
N ALA A 112 -9.70 -3.57 3.88
CA ALA A 112 -9.79 -3.50 5.34
C ALA A 112 -9.10 -2.28 5.97
N GLY A 113 -8.18 -1.64 5.26
CA GLY A 113 -7.51 -0.42 5.73
C GLY A 113 -8.35 0.86 5.65
N LEU A 114 -9.45 0.88 4.90
CA LEU A 114 -10.23 2.10 4.64
C LEU A 114 -10.83 2.71 5.92
N LYS A 115 -11.66 1.96 6.66
CA LYS A 115 -12.35 2.45 7.87
C LYS A 115 -11.37 2.92 8.95
N PRO A 116 -10.33 2.16 9.32
CA PRO A 116 -9.33 2.63 10.29
C PRO A 116 -8.60 3.90 9.85
N THR A 117 -8.29 4.04 8.55
CA THR A 117 -7.65 5.26 8.02
C THR A 117 -8.57 6.47 8.15
N MET A 118 -9.86 6.34 7.83
CA MET A 118 -10.84 7.41 8.01
C MET A 118 -10.95 7.86 9.48
N ASN A 119 -10.95 6.89 10.41
CA ASN A 119 -11.02 7.20 11.84
C ASN A 119 -9.74 7.90 12.33
N ALA A 120 -8.58 7.45 11.89
CA ALA A 120 -7.31 8.09 12.21
C ALA A 120 -7.24 9.54 11.70
N ILE A 121 -7.74 9.81 10.48
CA ILE A 121 -7.84 11.16 9.92
C ILE A 121 -8.75 12.05 10.80
N ARG A 122 -9.93 11.54 11.19
CA ARG A 122 -10.87 12.27 12.06
C ARG A 122 -10.29 12.56 13.45
N ALA A 123 -9.42 11.69 13.94
CA ALA A 123 -8.69 11.86 15.19
C ALA A 123 -7.47 12.77 15.06
N LEU A 124 -7.23 13.39 13.90
CA LEU A 124 -6.11 14.31 13.60
C LEU A 124 -4.73 13.64 13.63
N ASN A 125 -4.64 12.33 13.54
CA ASN A 125 -3.39 11.60 13.51
C ASN A 125 -2.80 11.61 12.10
N ALA A 126 -1.54 12.03 11.95
CA ALA A 126 -0.84 11.96 10.67
C ALA A 126 -0.86 10.53 10.11
N ILE A 127 -1.05 10.38 8.81
CA ILE A 127 -1.11 9.07 8.16
C ILE A 127 0.20 8.79 7.41
N ALA A 128 0.90 7.72 7.78
CA ALA A 128 1.92 7.09 6.93
C ALA A 128 1.22 6.01 6.11
N LEU A 129 0.90 6.31 4.84
CA LEU A 129 0.03 5.48 4.02
C LEU A 129 0.82 4.43 3.25
N ALA A 130 0.73 3.17 3.69
CA ALA A 130 1.26 2.02 2.96
C ALA A 130 0.16 1.18 2.29
N ASN A 131 -1.10 1.32 2.75
CA ASN A 131 -2.27 0.68 2.15
C ASN A 131 -2.81 1.52 1.00
N LYS A 132 -2.30 1.29 -0.20
CA LYS A 132 -2.73 2.01 -1.42
C LYS A 132 -4.21 1.81 -1.74
N GLU A 133 -4.76 0.63 -1.39
CA GLU A 133 -6.14 0.29 -1.66
C GLU A 133 -7.12 1.28 -1.00
N THR A 134 -6.75 1.92 0.09
CA THR A 134 -7.52 3.01 0.71
C THR A 134 -7.81 4.16 -0.28
N LEU A 135 -6.80 4.63 -1.01
CA LEU A 135 -6.97 5.68 -2.02
C LEU A 135 -7.55 5.15 -3.34
N VAL A 136 -7.26 3.90 -3.69
CA VAL A 136 -7.90 3.26 -4.86
C VAL A 136 -9.40 3.17 -4.66
N VAL A 137 -9.86 2.67 -3.52
CA VAL A 137 -11.28 2.46 -3.23
C VAL A 137 -12.03 3.78 -3.08
N ALA A 138 -11.52 4.71 -2.26
CA ALA A 138 -12.26 5.87 -1.80
C ALA A 138 -11.40 7.15 -1.76
N GLY A 139 -10.52 7.34 -2.76
CA GLY A 139 -9.53 8.41 -2.74
C GLY A 139 -10.12 9.81 -2.64
N GLU A 140 -11.25 10.07 -3.31
CA GLU A 140 -11.96 11.34 -3.20
C GLU A 140 -12.43 11.59 -1.76
N LEU A 141 -13.09 10.61 -1.14
CA LEU A 141 -13.57 10.70 0.24
C LEU A 141 -12.42 10.88 1.23
N ILE A 142 -11.33 10.15 1.06
CA ILE A 142 -10.14 10.26 1.91
C ILE A 142 -9.51 11.65 1.79
N ASN A 143 -9.38 12.20 0.59
CA ASN A 143 -8.83 13.54 0.38
C ASN A 143 -9.75 14.63 0.97
N GLN A 144 -11.07 14.51 0.81
CA GLN A 144 -12.01 15.42 1.44
C GLN A 144 -11.88 15.41 2.96
N LEU A 145 -11.78 14.21 3.59
CA LEU A 145 -11.57 14.08 5.02
C LEU A 145 -10.22 14.68 5.44
N ALA A 146 -9.13 14.35 4.73
CA ALA A 146 -7.81 14.87 5.05
C ALA A 146 -7.74 16.41 4.99
N GLN A 147 -8.40 17.01 4.00
CA GLN A 147 -8.52 18.49 3.91
C GLN A 147 -9.39 19.06 5.04
N GLN A 148 -10.55 18.46 5.29
CA GLN A 148 -11.47 18.91 6.34
C GLN A 148 -10.82 18.90 7.72
N TYR A 149 -10.08 17.83 8.05
CA TYR A 149 -9.41 17.65 9.33
C TYR A 149 -7.97 18.16 9.34
N ARG A 150 -7.47 18.67 8.21
CA ARG A 150 -6.07 19.13 8.03
C ARG A 150 -5.04 18.09 8.45
N THR A 151 -5.34 16.84 8.17
CA THR A 151 -4.48 15.71 8.53
C THR A 151 -3.55 15.38 7.36
N PRO A 152 -2.22 15.38 7.55
CA PRO A 152 -1.29 15.05 6.48
C PRO A 152 -1.32 13.55 6.18
N ILE A 153 -1.27 13.23 4.88
CA ILE A 153 -1.07 11.87 4.37
C ILE A 153 0.32 11.81 3.72
N LEU A 154 1.19 10.99 4.29
CA LEU A 154 2.57 10.80 3.85
C LEU A 154 2.69 9.43 3.17
N PRO A 155 3.10 9.36 1.89
CA PRO A 155 3.18 8.10 1.17
C PRO A 155 4.34 7.23 1.66
N VAL A 156 4.06 5.94 1.83
CA VAL A 156 5.05 4.90 2.18
C VAL A 156 5.33 3.99 0.99
N ASP A 157 4.39 3.83 0.05
CA ASP A 157 4.67 3.12 -1.19
C ASP A 157 5.88 3.73 -1.89
N SER A 158 6.82 2.91 -2.37
CA SER A 158 8.15 3.35 -2.82
C SER A 158 8.07 4.37 -3.95
N GLU A 159 7.20 4.15 -4.91
CA GLU A 159 7.01 5.04 -6.06
C GLU A 159 6.41 6.39 -5.65
N HIS A 160 5.41 6.36 -4.78
CA HIS A 160 4.75 7.58 -4.29
C HIS A 160 5.64 8.36 -3.32
N SER A 161 6.38 7.65 -2.46
CA SER A 161 7.43 8.28 -1.65
C SER A 161 8.48 8.95 -2.53
N ALA A 162 8.87 8.34 -3.65
CA ALA A 162 9.82 8.93 -4.59
C ALA A 162 9.27 10.21 -5.24
N VAL A 163 8.02 10.19 -5.72
CA VAL A 163 7.35 11.40 -6.25
C VAL A 163 7.28 12.49 -5.18
N PHE A 164 6.84 12.14 -3.97
CA PHE A 164 6.78 13.07 -2.84
C PHE A 164 8.15 13.70 -2.52
N GLN A 165 9.22 12.91 -2.55
CA GLN A 165 10.59 13.39 -2.35
C GLN A 165 11.06 14.32 -3.50
N CYS A 166 10.66 14.04 -4.75
CA CYS A 166 10.94 14.92 -5.88
C CYS A 166 10.21 16.26 -5.78
N LEU A 167 9.02 16.29 -5.17
CA LEU A 167 8.22 17.49 -4.98
C LEU A 167 8.60 18.30 -3.74
N ALA A 168 9.44 17.75 -2.85
CA ALA A 168 9.91 18.48 -1.68
C ALA A 168 10.69 19.73 -2.10
N GLY A 169 10.19 20.90 -1.66
CA GLY A 169 10.74 22.19 -2.03
C GLY A 169 10.22 22.81 -3.34
N GLU A 170 9.38 22.08 -4.09
CA GLU A 170 8.78 22.52 -5.36
C GLU A 170 7.40 23.15 -5.18
N VAL A 171 7.21 23.92 -4.13
CA VAL A 171 5.91 24.50 -3.79
C VAL A 171 5.44 25.47 -4.89
N GLY A 172 4.28 25.15 -5.50
CA GLY A 172 3.68 25.98 -6.55
C GLY A 172 4.26 25.77 -7.96
N ASN A 173 5.28 24.92 -8.13
CA ASN A 173 5.79 24.60 -9.46
C ASN A 173 4.87 23.61 -10.16
N PRO A 174 4.42 23.91 -11.39
CA PRO A 174 3.46 23.06 -12.10
C PRO A 174 4.10 21.74 -12.57
N ILE A 175 3.39 20.67 -12.31
CA ILE A 175 3.76 19.30 -12.74
C ILE A 175 3.24 19.09 -14.16
N GLU A 176 4.12 18.77 -15.11
CA GLU A 176 3.70 18.30 -16.43
C GLU A 176 3.31 16.83 -16.37
N LYS A 177 4.18 15.98 -15.76
CA LYS A 177 3.94 14.53 -15.63
C LYS A 177 4.51 13.95 -14.34
N VAL A 178 3.79 12.98 -13.78
CA VAL A 178 4.30 11.99 -12.83
C VAL A 178 4.65 10.73 -13.60
N ILE A 179 5.89 10.25 -13.49
CA ILE A 179 6.38 9.07 -14.20
C ILE A 179 6.65 7.98 -13.16
N LEU A 180 5.73 7.02 -13.09
CA LEU A 180 5.84 5.88 -12.18
C LEU A 180 6.68 4.77 -12.83
N THR A 181 7.69 4.31 -12.15
CA THR A 181 8.48 3.16 -12.61
C THR A 181 7.86 1.85 -12.17
N ALA A 182 8.04 0.80 -12.94
CA ALA A 182 7.62 -0.56 -12.64
C ALA A 182 8.77 -1.54 -12.90
N SER A 183 8.92 -2.57 -12.05
CA SER A 183 9.89 -3.65 -12.35
C SER A 183 9.49 -4.45 -13.60
N GLY A 184 8.20 -4.42 -13.96
CA GLY A 184 7.60 -5.25 -15.01
C GLY A 184 7.23 -6.66 -14.54
N GLY A 185 7.53 -7.00 -13.28
CA GLY A 185 7.21 -8.30 -12.69
C GLY A 185 7.99 -9.49 -13.29
N PRO A 186 7.73 -10.71 -12.79
CA PRO A 186 8.47 -11.91 -13.22
C PRO A 186 8.19 -12.32 -14.67
N PHE A 187 7.10 -11.84 -15.26
CA PHE A 187 6.65 -12.25 -16.61
C PHE A 187 6.90 -11.21 -17.69
N ARG A 188 7.68 -10.17 -17.41
CA ARG A 188 7.95 -9.05 -18.32
C ARG A 188 8.32 -9.48 -19.74
N THR A 189 9.10 -10.54 -19.89
CA THR A 189 9.59 -11.05 -21.17
C THR A 189 8.74 -12.20 -21.76
N TYR A 190 7.69 -12.65 -21.04
CA TYR A 190 6.87 -13.77 -21.51
C TYR A 190 5.96 -13.37 -22.65
N THR A 191 5.77 -14.29 -23.61
CA THR A 191 4.74 -14.15 -24.63
C THR A 191 3.35 -14.42 -24.07
N LEU A 192 2.30 -14.01 -24.79
CA LEU A 192 0.91 -14.29 -24.40
C LEU A 192 0.65 -15.80 -24.26
N GLU A 193 1.24 -16.63 -25.12
CA GLU A 193 1.11 -18.09 -25.03
C GLU A 193 1.74 -18.65 -23.75
N GLN A 194 2.90 -18.15 -23.37
CA GLN A 194 3.54 -18.54 -22.11
C GLN A 194 2.71 -18.12 -20.90
N LEU A 195 2.05 -16.95 -20.94
CA LEU A 195 1.20 -16.48 -19.85
C LEU A 195 -0.04 -17.37 -19.62
N LYS A 196 -0.50 -18.14 -20.61
CA LYS A 196 -1.63 -19.08 -20.46
C LYS A 196 -1.36 -20.20 -19.45
N THR A 197 -0.09 -20.56 -19.26
CA THR A 197 0.32 -21.74 -18.49
C THR A 197 1.12 -21.41 -17.23
N VAL A 198 1.26 -20.12 -16.90
CA VAL A 198 2.01 -19.71 -15.70
C VAL A 198 1.30 -20.15 -14.42
N THR A 199 2.10 -20.56 -13.45
CA THR A 199 1.64 -21.04 -12.15
C THR A 199 1.82 -19.96 -11.07
N LYS A 200 1.09 -20.12 -9.96
CA LYS A 200 1.27 -19.27 -8.78
C LYS A 200 2.71 -19.29 -8.25
N THR A 201 3.38 -20.45 -8.31
CA THR A 201 4.78 -20.59 -7.86
C THR A 201 5.73 -19.75 -8.69
N GLN A 202 5.49 -19.61 -10.00
CA GLN A 202 6.24 -18.73 -10.88
C GLN A 202 5.91 -17.26 -10.61
N ALA A 203 4.62 -16.94 -10.44
CA ALA A 203 4.15 -15.58 -10.18
C ALA A 203 4.63 -15.02 -8.84
N LEU A 204 4.84 -15.86 -7.83
CA LEU A 204 5.33 -15.47 -6.50
C LEU A 204 6.84 -15.19 -6.47
N LYS A 205 7.59 -15.42 -7.55
CA LYS A 205 9.03 -15.12 -7.65
C LYS A 205 9.25 -13.72 -8.21
N HIS A 206 9.17 -12.70 -7.33
CA HIS A 206 9.48 -11.33 -7.75
C HIS A 206 11.01 -11.15 -7.92
N PRO A 207 11.48 -10.45 -9.00
CA PRO A 207 12.92 -10.33 -9.27
C PRO A 207 13.69 -9.50 -8.24
N ASN A 208 13.09 -8.45 -7.65
CA ASN A 208 13.80 -7.43 -6.87
C ASN A 208 13.28 -7.26 -5.43
N TRP A 209 12.05 -7.70 -5.13
CA TRP A 209 11.39 -7.41 -3.85
C TRP A 209 10.90 -8.68 -3.16
N GLU A 210 11.05 -8.73 -1.83
CA GLU A 210 10.39 -9.71 -0.97
C GLU A 210 9.09 -9.10 -0.42
N MET A 211 7.96 -9.56 -0.89
CA MET A 211 6.64 -8.98 -0.60
C MET A 211 5.64 -10.05 -0.18
N GLY A 212 4.50 -9.61 0.37
CA GLY A 212 3.36 -10.47 0.63
C GLY A 212 2.78 -11.10 -0.66
N ALA A 213 2.13 -12.24 -0.54
CA ALA A 213 1.65 -13.00 -1.69
C ALA A 213 0.69 -12.19 -2.59
N LYS A 214 -0.26 -11.44 -2.02
CA LYS A 214 -1.23 -10.62 -2.79
C LYS A 214 -0.53 -9.61 -3.68
N ILE A 215 0.33 -8.77 -3.11
CA ILE A 215 1.02 -7.70 -3.85
C ILE A 215 2.01 -8.28 -4.87
N THR A 216 2.58 -9.48 -4.63
CA THR A 216 3.46 -10.15 -5.59
C THR A 216 2.68 -10.59 -6.83
N ILE A 217 1.45 -11.12 -6.68
CA ILE A 217 0.57 -11.44 -7.82
C ILE A 217 0.12 -10.15 -8.52
N ASP A 218 -0.19 -9.10 -7.79
CA ASP A 218 -0.53 -7.78 -8.37
C ASP A 218 0.63 -7.22 -9.20
N SER A 219 1.87 -7.36 -8.73
CA SER A 219 3.07 -6.99 -9.48
C SER A 219 3.21 -7.84 -10.76
N ALA A 220 3.04 -9.16 -10.66
CA ALA A 220 3.13 -10.08 -11.80
C ALA A 220 2.11 -9.76 -12.89
N SER A 221 0.92 -9.30 -12.53
CA SER A 221 -0.18 -8.95 -13.44
C SER A 221 -0.20 -7.46 -13.84
N MET A 222 0.71 -6.64 -13.34
CA MET A 222 0.72 -5.17 -13.46
C MET A 222 -0.48 -4.47 -12.78
N MET A 223 -1.31 -5.17 -12.00
CA MET A 223 -2.38 -4.53 -11.21
C MET A 223 -1.80 -3.66 -10.10
N ASN A 224 -0.67 -4.04 -9.49
CA ASN A 224 0.01 -3.19 -8.51
C ASN A 224 0.28 -1.81 -9.09
N LYS A 225 0.85 -1.73 -10.28
CA LYS A 225 1.11 -0.47 -10.98
C LYS A 225 -0.18 0.24 -11.39
N GLY A 226 -1.22 -0.51 -11.74
CA GLY A 226 -2.55 0.05 -11.98
C GLY A 226 -3.13 0.75 -10.76
N PHE A 227 -3.02 0.16 -9.58
CA PHE A 227 -3.44 0.80 -8.33
C PHE A 227 -2.59 2.02 -7.97
N GLU A 228 -1.32 1.96 -8.22
CA GLU A 228 -0.40 3.09 -8.00
C GLU A 228 -0.71 4.29 -8.91
N VAL A 229 -1.15 4.07 -10.14
CA VAL A 229 -1.65 5.13 -11.03
C VAL A 229 -2.86 5.85 -10.41
N ILE A 230 -3.81 5.09 -9.85
CA ILE A 230 -4.98 5.66 -9.17
C ILE A 230 -4.58 6.40 -7.89
N GLU A 231 -3.67 5.82 -7.10
CA GLU A 231 -3.15 6.42 -5.87
C GLU A 231 -2.42 7.74 -6.15
N ALA A 232 -1.59 7.80 -7.21
CA ALA A 232 -0.86 9.01 -7.60
C ALA A 232 -1.79 10.18 -7.93
N LYS A 233 -2.91 9.92 -8.62
CA LYS A 233 -3.95 10.93 -8.88
C LYS A 233 -4.41 11.61 -7.58
N TRP A 234 -4.66 10.83 -6.55
CA TRP A 234 -5.20 11.33 -5.29
C TRP A 234 -4.15 11.96 -4.39
N LEU A 235 -2.94 11.40 -4.32
CA LEU A 235 -1.86 11.95 -3.49
C LEU A 235 -1.32 13.28 -4.01
N PHE A 236 -1.19 13.42 -5.33
CA PHE A 236 -0.51 14.57 -5.93
C PHE A 236 -1.45 15.53 -6.65
N GLY A 237 -2.75 15.23 -6.69
CA GLY A 237 -3.75 16.09 -7.33
C GLY A 237 -3.58 16.24 -8.85
N VAL A 238 -2.87 15.30 -9.48
CA VAL A 238 -2.62 15.31 -10.94
C VAL A 238 -3.78 14.70 -11.71
N GLN A 239 -3.96 15.15 -12.95
CA GLN A 239 -4.98 14.60 -13.84
C GLN A 239 -4.55 13.23 -14.38
N PRO A 240 -5.50 12.35 -14.73
CA PRO A 240 -5.18 11.03 -15.28
C PRO A 240 -4.19 11.04 -16.45
N GLY A 241 -4.28 12.03 -17.34
CA GLY A 241 -3.38 12.18 -18.48
C GLY A 241 -1.96 12.64 -18.15
N GLN A 242 -1.72 13.07 -16.91
CA GLN A 242 -0.41 13.46 -16.41
C GLN A 242 0.35 12.30 -15.74
N ILE A 243 -0.21 11.08 -15.71
CA ILE A 243 0.43 9.94 -15.06
C ILE A 243 0.87 8.96 -16.13
N GLU A 244 2.18 8.77 -16.24
CA GLU A 244 2.82 7.84 -17.17
C GLU A 244 3.47 6.69 -16.41
N VAL A 245 3.44 5.49 -16.98
CA VAL A 245 4.13 4.31 -16.44
C VAL A 245 5.27 3.94 -17.38
N VAL A 246 6.44 3.71 -16.83
CA VAL A 246 7.59 3.15 -17.53
C VAL A 246 8.10 1.90 -16.81
N VAL A 247 8.50 0.89 -17.56
CA VAL A 247 9.13 -0.30 -16.99
C VAL A 247 10.62 -0.06 -16.83
N HIS A 248 11.11 -0.15 -15.61
CA HIS A 248 12.51 0.01 -15.22
C HIS A 248 12.96 -1.24 -14.43
N PRO A 249 13.49 -2.26 -15.10
CA PRO A 249 13.74 -3.58 -14.50
C PRO A 249 14.72 -3.56 -13.33
N GLN A 250 15.65 -2.61 -13.31
CA GLN A 250 16.65 -2.50 -12.24
C GLN A 250 16.05 -1.98 -10.92
N SER A 251 14.90 -1.33 -10.96
CA SER A 251 14.20 -0.76 -9.80
C SER A 251 15.08 0.15 -8.91
N VAL A 252 16.04 0.85 -9.52
CA VAL A 252 16.94 1.80 -8.87
C VAL A 252 16.32 3.19 -8.85
N ILE A 253 15.69 3.61 -9.96
CA ILE A 253 14.85 4.80 -10.01
C ILE A 253 13.47 4.37 -9.56
N HIS A 254 13.03 4.92 -8.42
CA HIS A 254 11.73 4.54 -7.85
C HIS A 254 10.55 5.29 -8.48
N SER A 255 10.72 6.54 -8.89
CA SER A 255 9.81 7.29 -9.76
C SER A 255 10.41 8.67 -10.08
N MET A 256 9.74 9.43 -10.96
CA MET A 256 10.21 10.72 -11.44
C MET A 256 9.05 11.71 -11.55
N VAL A 257 9.38 13.00 -11.53
CA VAL A 257 8.46 14.11 -11.82
C VAL A 257 9.07 14.96 -12.92
N GLN A 258 8.32 15.20 -13.99
CA GLN A 258 8.64 16.16 -15.02
C GLN A 258 7.85 17.44 -14.78
N PHE A 259 8.54 18.57 -14.79
CA PHE A 259 7.94 19.91 -14.64
C PHE A 259 7.69 20.54 -16.01
N GLU A 260 6.86 21.59 -16.07
CA GLU A 260 6.50 22.26 -17.33
C GLU A 260 7.68 22.95 -18.03
N ASP A 261 8.79 23.23 -17.33
CA ASP A 261 10.04 23.71 -17.93
C ASP A 261 10.88 22.62 -18.62
N GLY A 262 10.39 21.35 -18.57
CA GLY A 262 11.05 20.18 -19.12
C GLY A 262 12.06 19.51 -18.18
N ALA A 263 12.31 20.06 -16.98
CA ALA A 263 13.19 19.44 -16.00
C ALA A 263 12.56 18.13 -15.44
N VAL A 264 13.39 17.10 -15.26
CA VAL A 264 12.97 15.85 -14.64
C VAL A 264 13.75 15.62 -13.35
N LYS A 265 13.03 15.48 -12.23
CA LYS A 265 13.60 15.03 -10.95
C LYS A 265 13.28 13.57 -10.72
N ALA A 266 14.26 12.81 -10.23
CA ALA A 266 14.12 11.39 -9.92
C ALA A 266 14.65 11.09 -8.53
N GLN A 267 13.98 10.19 -7.81
CA GLN A 267 14.54 9.64 -6.58
C GLN A 267 15.11 8.25 -6.86
N LEU A 268 16.36 8.06 -6.46
CA LEU A 268 17.10 6.82 -6.63
C LEU A 268 17.46 6.22 -5.27
N GLY A 269 17.50 4.89 -5.21
CA GLY A 269 17.92 4.15 -4.02
C GLY A 269 17.95 2.64 -4.27
N MET A 270 18.48 1.91 -3.30
CA MET A 270 18.34 0.45 -3.29
C MET A 270 16.88 0.08 -2.98
N PRO A 271 16.38 -1.06 -3.48
CA PRO A 271 15.03 -1.54 -3.17
C PRO A 271 14.89 -1.96 -1.69
N ASP A 272 14.55 -1.00 -0.84
CA ASP A 272 14.41 -1.19 0.61
C ASP A 272 13.26 -0.32 1.14
N MET A 273 12.20 -0.96 1.65
CA MET A 273 11.02 -0.24 2.16
C MET A 273 11.29 0.54 3.44
N ARG A 274 12.39 0.26 4.16
CA ARG A 274 12.76 1.05 5.34
C ARG A 274 13.04 2.50 5.00
N LEU A 275 13.55 2.79 3.80
CA LEU A 275 13.82 4.16 3.36
C LEU A 275 12.55 5.00 3.25
N PRO A 276 11.50 4.62 2.48
CA PRO A 276 10.26 5.39 2.43
C PRO A 276 9.50 5.41 3.77
N ILE A 277 9.54 4.32 4.56
CA ILE A 277 8.96 4.29 5.90
C ILE A 277 9.65 5.33 6.80
N GLN A 278 10.99 5.32 6.86
CA GLN A 278 11.75 6.28 7.65
C GLN A 278 11.48 7.71 7.20
N TYR A 279 11.41 7.96 5.90
CA TYR A 279 11.14 9.30 5.39
C TYR A 279 9.73 9.79 5.78
N ALA A 280 8.71 8.92 5.72
CA ALA A 280 7.38 9.27 6.21
C ALA A 280 7.37 9.56 7.71
N PHE A 281 8.12 8.81 8.51
CA PHE A 281 8.20 9.02 9.96
C PHE A 281 8.95 10.28 10.35
N SER A 282 10.02 10.64 9.61
CA SER A 282 10.89 11.76 9.94
C SER A 282 10.52 13.07 9.24
N TYR A 283 9.69 13.02 8.20
CA TYR A 283 9.37 14.21 7.40
C TYR A 283 9.06 15.44 8.27
N PRO A 284 9.60 16.64 7.95
CA PRO A 284 10.38 16.99 6.76
C PRO A 284 11.89 16.66 6.84
N ASP A 285 12.36 16.14 7.96
CA ASP A 285 13.79 15.89 8.19
C ASP A 285 14.27 14.60 7.49
N ARG A 286 15.56 14.58 7.12
CA ARG A 286 16.27 13.36 6.73
C ARG A 286 17.18 12.94 7.86
N ILE A 287 16.92 11.76 8.42
CA ILE A 287 17.74 11.19 9.51
C ILE A 287 18.71 10.14 8.95
N SER A 288 19.77 9.87 9.69
CA SER A 288 20.74 8.83 9.33
C SER A 288 20.07 7.45 9.24
N ALA A 289 20.65 6.54 8.49
CA ALA A 289 20.19 5.17 8.36
C ALA A 289 21.37 4.23 8.06
N SER A 290 21.26 2.98 8.51
CA SER A 290 22.22 1.91 8.24
C SER A 290 21.96 1.18 6.91
N PHE A 291 20.93 1.56 6.16
CA PHE A 291 20.51 0.88 4.91
C PHE A 291 21.60 0.92 3.84
N GLU A 292 21.59 -0.09 2.97
CA GLU A 292 22.52 -0.16 1.85
C GLU A 292 22.44 1.10 0.98
N ARG A 293 23.61 1.60 0.57
CA ARG A 293 23.73 2.78 -0.29
C ARG A 293 23.82 2.36 -1.74
N LEU A 294 23.18 3.13 -2.62
CA LEU A 294 23.36 2.97 -4.06
C LEU A 294 24.81 3.26 -4.43
N ASP A 295 25.43 2.29 -5.12
CA ASP A 295 26.79 2.38 -5.63
C ASP A 295 26.77 2.45 -7.16
N PHE A 296 27.05 3.62 -7.70
CA PHE A 296 27.05 3.84 -9.16
C PHE A 296 28.16 3.05 -9.88
N ALA A 297 29.20 2.58 -9.19
CA ALA A 297 30.20 1.69 -9.79
C ALA A 297 29.62 0.30 -10.09
N LYS A 298 28.60 -0.12 -9.35
CA LYS A 298 27.88 -1.39 -9.56
C LYS A 298 26.63 -1.20 -10.44
N CYS A 299 26.02 -0.03 -10.41
CA CYS A 299 24.83 0.30 -11.19
C CYS A 299 25.22 1.01 -12.49
N THR A 300 25.71 0.24 -13.47
CA THR A 300 26.27 0.79 -14.72
C THR A 300 25.24 1.07 -15.80
N ASN A 301 24.03 0.48 -15.72
CA ASN A 301 22.99 0.61 -16.73
C ASN A 301 21.61 0.83 -16.11
N LEU A 302 20.91 1.83 -16.58
CA LEU A 302 19.50 2.11 -16.29
C LEU A 302 18.73 2.02 -17.60
N THR A 303 17.76 1.14 -17.67
CA THR A 303 16.98 0.90 -18.91
C THR A 303 15.51 1.13 -18.66
N PHE A 304 14.82 1.58 -19.71
CA PHE A 304 13.40 1.88 -19.69
C PHE A 304 12.71 1.25 -20.87
N GLU A 305 11.50 0.71 -20.64
CA GLU A 305 10.66 0.10 -21.66
C GLU A 305 9.22 0.62 -21.50
N GLN A 306 8.46 0.62 -22.58
CA GLN A 306 7.03 0.90 -22.50
C GLN A 306 6.28 -0.32 -21.92
N PRO A 307 5.27 -0.12 -21.06
CA PRO A 307 4.48 -1.22 -20.54
C PRO A 307 3.60 -1.81 -21.64
N ASP A 308 3.55 -3.15 -21.73
CA ASP A 308 2.68 -3.85 -22.68
C ASP A 308 1.28 -4.08 -22.08
N THR A 309 0.39 -3.13 -22.29
CA THR A 309 -0.98 -3.18 -21.79
C THR A 309 -1.86 -4.21 -22.49
N LYS A 310 -1.43 -4.76 -23.63
CA LYS A 310 -2.15 -5.85 -24.31
C LYS A 310 -1.90 -7.19 -23.62
N ARG A 311 -0.67 -7.45 -23.21
CA ARG A 311 -0.32 -8.64 -22.42
C ARG A 311 -0.75 -8.52 -20.96
N PHE A 312 -0.61 -7.35 -20.37
CA PHE A 312 -0.93 -7.06 -18.96
C PHE A 312 -2.15 -6.15 -18.88
N ARG A 313 -3.32 -6.70 -19.21
CA ARG A 313 -4.60 -5.97 -19.29
C ARG A 313 -5.00 -5.29 -17.99
N ASN A 314 -4.56 -5.80 -16.84
CA ASN A 314 -4.88 -5.21 -15.54
C ASN A 314 -4.44 -3.75 -15.43
N LEU A 315 -3.31 -3.37 -16.05
CA LEU A 315 -2.90 -1.97 -16.08
C LEU A 315 -3.89 -1.11 -16.89
N SER A 316 -4.35 -1.58 -18.06
CA SER A 316 -5.35 -0.83 -18.84
C SER A 316 -6.72 -0.76 -18.17
N LEU A 317 -7.14 -1.82 -17.46
CA LEU A 317 -8.38 -1.83 -16.69
C LEU A 317 -8.34 -0.82 -15.52
N ALA A 318 -7.18 -0.69 -14.87
CA ALA A 318 -6.99 0.31 -13.82
C ALA A 318 -7.02 1.75 -14.38
N TYR A 319 -6.40 2.02 -15.54
CA TYR A 319 -6.54 3.30 -16.22
C TYR A 319 -7.99 3.59 -16.58
N GLU A 320 -8.71 2.61 -17.15
CA GLU A 320 -10.13 2.76 -17.45
C GLU A 320 -10.94 3.11 -16.19
N ALA A 321 -10.70 2.39 -15.10
CA ALA A 321 -11.39 2.68 -13.83
C ALA A 321 -11.09 4.08 -13.32
N MET A 322 -9.84 4.54 -13.41
CA MET A 322 -9.43 5.88 -13.02
C MET A 322 -10.14 6.97 -13.88
N TYR A 323 -10.24 6.75 -15.20
CA TYR A 323 -10.93 7.68 -16.09
C TYR A 323 -12.44 7.71 -15.88
N ARG A 324 -13.08 6.55 -15.61
CA ARG A 324 -14.51 6.47 -15.30
C ARG A 324 -14.85 7.11 -13.96
N GLY A 325 -13.95 7.04 -12.98
CA GLY A 325 -14.13 7.62 -11.65
C GLY A 325 -15.24 6.96 -10.84
N GLY A 326 -15.86 7.72 -9.93
CA GLY A 326 -16.90 7.21 -9.05
C GLY A 326 -16.44 5.98 -8.24
N ASN A 327 -17.31 4.96 -8.16
CA ASN A 327 -17.01 3.71 -7.49
C ASN A 327 -16.24 2.69 -8.37
N MET A 328 -15.90 3.02 -9.63
CA MET A 328 -15.28 2.05 -10.54
C MET A 328 -13.93 1.50 -10.02
N PRO A 329 -13.02 2.31 -9.43
CA PRO A 329 -11.79 1.77 -8.84
C PRO A 329 -12.05 0.84 -7.63
N CYS A 330 -13.10 1.08 -6.85
CA CYS A 330 -13.55 0.18 -5.79
C CYS A 330 -13.96 -1.20 -6.35
N ILE A 331 -14.72 -1.20 -7.46
CA ILE A 331 -15.13 -2.43 -8.18
C ILE A 331 -13.90 -3.22 -8.62
N VAL A 332 -12.91 -2.54 -9.24
CA VAL A 332 -11.65 -3.17 -9.68
C VAL A 332 -10.88 -3.76 -8.50
N ASN A 333 -10.77 -3.02 -7.40
CA ASN A 333 -10.09 -3.53 -6.19
C ASN A 333 -10.77 -4.78 -5.63
N ALA A 334 -12.09 -4.74 -5.46
CA ALA A 334 -12.87 -5.86 -4.92
C ALA A 334 -12.75 -7.11 -5.81
N ALA A 335 -12.89 -6.94 -7.13
CA ALA A 335 -12.71 -8.03 -8.10
C ALA A 335 -11.28 -8.57 -8.07
N ASN A 336 -10.27 -7.70 -8.02
CA ASN A 336 -8.87 -8.11 -7.95
C ASN A 336 -8.55 -8.92 -6.70
N GLU A 337 -9.04 -8.54 -5.53
CA GLU A 337 -8.83 -9.31 -4.30
C GLU A 337 -9.42 -10.72 -4.41
N VAL A 338 -10.61 -10.87 -5.03
CA VAL A 338 -11.24 -12.17 -5.26
C VAL A 338 -10.44 -13.02 -6.22
N VAL A 339 -10.03 -12.49 -7.38
CA VAL A 339 -9.32 -13.28 -8.39
C VAL A 339 -7.92 -13.66 -7.95
N VAL A 340 -7.22 -12.77 -7.22
CA VAL A 340 -5.90 -13.07 -6.66
C VAL A 340 -6.00 -14.18 -5.59
N ALA A 341 -6.98 -14.10 -4.69
CA ALA A 341 -7.22 -15.16 -3.71
C ALA A 341 -7.56 -16.51 -4.37
N SER A 342 -8.31 -16.48 -5.47
CA SER A 342 -8.63 -17.66 -6.26
C SER A 342 -7.41 -18.23 -7.00
N PHE A 343 -6.60 -17.38 -7.63
CA PHE A 343 -5.37 -17.76 -8.33
C PHE A 343 -4.36 -18.45 -7.38
N LEU A 344 -4.19 -17.90 -6.18
CA LEU A 344 -3.34 -18.49 -5.15
C LEU A 344 -3.81 -19.90 -4.69
N LYS A 345 -5.09 -20.22 -4.90
CA LYS A 345 -5.70 -21.55 -4.65
C LYS A 345 -5.86 -22.40 -5.91
N ASP A 346 -5.24 -22.01 -7.02
CA ASP A 346 -5.38 -22.66 -8.33
C ASP A 346 -6.84 -22.73 -8.83
N GLY A 347 -7.67 -21.75 -8.43
CA GLY A 347 -9.09 -21.68 -8.79
C GLY A 347 -9.35 -20.89 -10.09
N ILE A 348 -8.36 -20.19 -10.62
CA ILE A 348 -8.46 -19.43 -11.89
C ILE A 348 -7.08 -19.36 -12.56
N SER A 349 -7.03 -19.20 -13.88
CA SER A 349 -5.79 -19.00 -14.61
C SER A 349 -5.29 -17.55 -14.47
N PHE A 350 -4.01 -17.32 -14.77
CA PHE A 350 -3.40 -15.98 -14.72
C PHE A 350 -4.14 -14.98 -15.63
N LEU A 351 -4.39 -15.34 -16.87
CA LEU A 351 -5.12 -14.47 -17.81
C LEU A 351 -6.61 -14.35 -17.45
N GLY A 352 -7.21 -15.41 -16.88
CA GLY A 352 -8.59 -15.39 -16.42
C GLY A 352 -8.86 -14.38 -15.31
N MET A 353 -7.83 -13.94 -14.57
CA MET A 353 -7.98 -12.86 -13.58
C MET A 353 -8.46 -11.57 -14.25
N SER A 354 -7.82 -11.14 -15.35
CA SER A 354 -8.22 -9.93 -16.06
C SER A 354 -9.63 -10.05 -16.65
N ASP A 355 -10.00 -11.24 -17.15
CA ASP A 355 -11.35 -11.47 -17.71
C ASP A 355 -12.45 -11.32 -16.66
N VAL A 356 -12.21 -11.81 -15.45
CA VAL A 356 -13.18 -11.66 -14.35
C VAL A 356 -13.26 -10.21 -13.88
N ILE A 357 -12.13 -9.51 -13.76
CA ILE A 357 -12.12 -8.09 -13.38
C ILE A 357 -12.93 -7.27 -14.39
N GLU A 358 -12.66 -7.40 -15.69
CA GLU A 358 -13.36 -6.68 -16.75
C GLU A 358 -14.87 -6.95 -16.71
N LYS A 359 -15.29 -8.22 -16.63
CA LYS A 359 -16.71 -8.57 -16.53
C LYS A 359 -17.36 -8.06 -15.25
N THR A 360 -16.62 -7.95 -14.16
CA THR A 360 -17.15 -7.37 -12.92
C THR A 360 -17.37 -5.86 -13.08
N MET A 361 -16.44 -5.15 -13.77
CA MET A 361 -16.61 -3.73 -14.10
C MET A 361 -17.82 -3.46 -15.01
N GLU A 362 -18.17 -4.41 -15.89
CA GLU A 362 -19.34 -4.33 -16.77
C GLU A 362 -20.67 -4.58 -16.04
N GLN A 363 -20.68 -5.45 -15.03
CA GLN A 363 -21.90 -5.96 -14.38
C GLN A 363 -22.26 -5.23 -13.08
N ALA A 364 -21.27 -4.69 -12.35
CA ALA A 364 -21.51 -4.01 -11.10
C ALA A 364 -22.16 -2.64 -11.31
N ALA A 365 -23.02 -2.24 -10.38
CA ALA A 365 -23.71 -0.96 -10.44
C ALA A 365 -22.72 0.21 -10.32
N PHE A 366 -22.78 1.16 -11.26
CA PHE A 366 -21.96 2.37 -11.24
C PHE A 366 -22.62 3.49 -10.44
N VAL A 367 -21.85 4.07 -9.49
CA VAL A 367 -22.22 5.24 -8.70
C VAL A 367 -21.19 6.33 -8.94
N ALA A 368 -21.63 7.47 -9.48
CA ALA A 368 -20.74 8.56 -9.89
C ALA A 368 -20.12 9.34 -8.70
N ASN A 369 -20.90 9.55 -7.64
CA ASN A 369 -20.47 10.26 -6.42
C ASN A 369 -20.78 9.40 -5.19
N PRO A 370 -19.99 8.37 -4.91
CA PRO A 370 -20.28 7.41 -3.85
C PRO A 370 -20.02 7.99 -2.45
N SER A 371 -20.95 7.75 -1.53
CA SER A 371 -20.76 7.89 -0.09
C SER A 371 -19.91 6.74 0.47
N TYR A 372 -19.59 6.79 1.75
CA TYR A 372 -18.92 5.66 2.41
C TYR A 372 -19.76 4.38 2.35
N GLU A 373 -21.05 4.49 2.59
CA GLU A 373 -22.01 3.38 2.53
C GLU A 373 -22.11 2.80 1.11
N ASP A 374 -22.04 3.65 0.08
CA ASP A 374 -22.01 3.21 -1.32
C ASP A 374 -20.72 2.43 -1.63
N TYR A 375 -19.56 2.83 -1.07
CA TYR A 375 -18.32 2.04 -1.22
C TYR A 375 -18.41 0.69 -0.52
N VAL A 376 -19.03 0.60 0.66
CA VAL A 376 -19.28 -0.68 1.35
C VAL A 376 -20.17 -1.59 0.49
N ALA A 377 -21.30 -1.08 0.01
CA ALA A 377 -22.21 -1.84 -0.83
C ALA A 377 -21.57 -2.26 -2.17
N THR A 378 -20.76 -1.37 -2.76
CA THR A 378 -20.01 -1.64 -4.00
C THR A 378 -18.99 -2.77 -3.81
N ASP A 379 -18.21 -2.75 -2.72
CA ASP A 379 -17.22 -3.80 -2.44
C ASP A 379 -17.92 -5.16 -2.27
N GLU A 380 -19.02 -5.22 -1.53
CA GLU A 380 -19.80 -6.45 -1.33
C GLU A 380 -20.38 -6.98 -2.64
N GLU A 381 -21.01 -6.12 -3.44
CA GLU A 381 -21.60 -6.49 -4.74
C GLU A 381 -20.52 -6.98 -5.72
N ALA A 382 -19.44 -6.24 -5.88
CA ALA A 382 -18.36 -6.58 -6.79
C ALA A 382 -17.69 -7.91 -6.41
N ARG A 383 -17.47 -8.16 -5.10
CA ARG A 383 -16.97 -9.45 -4.60
C ARG A 383 -17.92 -10.60 -4.92
N ARG A 384 -19.22 -10.40 -4.77
CA ARG A 384 -20.22 -11.40 -5.11
C ARG A 384 -20.18 -11.74 -6.59
N ILE A 385 -20.21 -10.72 -7.46
CA ILE A 385 -20.15 -10.90 -8.93
C ILE A 385 -18.85 -11.61 -9.33
N ALA A 386 -17.69 -11.14 -8.87
CA ALA A 386 -16.40 -11.73 -9.17
C ALA A 386 -16.33 -13.20 -8.73
N SER A 387 -16.85 -13.51 -7.53
CA SER A 387 -16.89 -14.88 -7.01
C SER A 387 -17.78 -15.81 -7.85
N GLU A 388 -18.90 -15.31 -8.36
CA GLU A 388 -19.78 -16.06 -9.27
C GLU A 388 -19.10 -16.30 -10.62
N LEU A 389 -18.41 -15.30 -11.17
CA LEU A 389 -17.66 -15.42 -12.43
C LEU A 389 -16.50 -16.41 -12.31
N VAL A 390 -15.76 -16.40 -11.21
CA VAL A 390 -14.70 -17.39 -10.92
C VAL A 390 -15.27 -18.81 -10.90
N ARG A 391 -16.40 -19.04 -10.20
CA ARG A 391 -17.04 -20.37 -10.17
C ARG A 391 -17.48 -20.86 -11.54
N ARG A 392 -17.95 -19.96 -12.43
CA ARG A 392 -18.34 -20.34 -13.81
C ARG A 392 -17.15 -20.72 -14.68
N GLN A 393 -15.95 -20.15 -14.44
CA GLN A 393 -14.74 -20.52 -15.16
C GLN A 393 -14.16 -21.87 -14.69
N ASN A 394 -14.51 -22.34 -13.49
CA ASN A 394 -14.02 -23.61 -12.93
C ASN A 394 -15.15 -24.41 -12.27
N PRO A 395 -16.11 -24.95 -13.06
CA PRO A 395 -17.31 -25.60 -12.54
C PRO A 395 -17.04 -26.93 -11.83
N GLN A 396 -15.79 -27.42 -11.81
CA GLN A 396 -15.42 -28.73 -11.21
C GLN A 396 -14.72 -28.59 -9.84
N LYS A 397 -14.62 -27.42 -9.30
CA LYS A 397 -14.13 -27.12 -7.95
C LYS A 397 -15.20 -26.32 -7.18
#